data_5bb2285e1ef69ccbf1ee3ad41f1450d7
#
_entry.id   5bb2285e1ef69ccbf1ee3ad41f1450d7
#
_cell.length_a   1.000
_cell.length_b   1.000
_cell.length_c   1.000
_cell.angle_alpha   90.00
_cell.angle_beta   90.00
_cell.angle_gamma   90.00
#
_symmetry.space_group_name_H-M   'P 1'
#
loop_
_entity.id
_entity.type
_entity.pdbx_description
1 polymer ?
#
loop_
_entity_poly.entity_id
_entity_poly.type
_entity_poly.pdbx_seq_one_letter_code
_entity_poly.pdbx_strand_id
1 'polypeptide(L)'
;MKRTFRIFLFAAILAAFLMGCSPLLPVSPSGETAVPSEPSAPPATTAPTEEPAPTFDDSVLGEAYTNEGTFTDAWGSDWSYSLHVPRLLLDSPAAEELNSKIHRDLSGIISSMETAIAQRTPAELCAVRWERVWTDSIVSLAVIVEYAEGTSHYYIYHFDCANSIELDSAHMLRRLGISIDDYTAAVRRAAAQAFDRQYPGFDPAIGGGAAYLLQLRAMTVAAAGKSDPVPFLPNEDGSLRIFPSIGSIAGAGWYMTPLTVSFGSAETGTGAPIQSNSSDVWAAITLDGTGLQVSFESSGKNYPVSGCYADYTALLAANIGPDAYVFALTAGGFVEAVNMTACSRFETFCSMGPLYGLSGITSLEAGNGTAYAVDAGGAKHDLLPLVQIMESGFSAILSGAWEANRDGDAFRLRFGEDGACTLEEARQGSRVTSTGALTVLGMGDGGLLCACSLTQPDGNELTAIWSIEPSFGSLQLCAFSGEDVLDIGADVLRFEPAQE
;
A
#
# COMPACT_ATOMS: atom_id res chain seq x y z
N MET A 1 -28.53 33.25 -8.41
CA MET A 1 -29.08 31.92 -8.74
C MET A 1 -28.03 30.91 -9.29
N LYS A 2 -26.81 31.32 -9.66
CA LYS A 2 -25.71 30.40 -10.14
C LYS A 2 -24.84 29.77 -9.02
N ARG A 3 -24.81 30.35 -7.81
CA ARG A 3 -24.01 29.85 -6.68
C ARG A 3 -24.54 28.58 -6.03
N THR A 4 -25.86 28.40 -5.99
CA THR A 4 -26.49 27.25 -5.31
C THR A 4 -26.37 25.93 -6.11
N PHE A 5 -26.19 26.02 -7.42
CA PHE A 5 -26.12 24.82 -8.28
C PHE A 5 -24.74 24.12 -8.22
N ARG A 6 -23.66 24.89 -7.95
CA ARG A 6 -22.28 24.35 -7.88
C ARG A 6 -22.01 23.57 -6.59
N ILE A 7 -22.65 23.97 -5.47
CA ILE A 7 -22.55 23.24 -4.19
C ILE A 7 -23.22 21.87 -4.28
N PHE A 8 -24.29 21.73 -5.06
CA PHE A 8 -24.98 20.45 -5.26
C PHE A 8 -24.19 19.48 -6.15
N LEU A 9 -23.37 19.98 -7.10
CA LEU A 9 -22.57 19.12 -7.95
C LEU A 9 -21.35 18.54 -7.19
N PHE A 10 -20.78 19.33 -6.27
CA PHE A 10 -19.67 18.87 -5.42
C PHE A 10 -20.10 17.78 -4.43
N ALA A 11 -21.31 17.92 -3.87
CA ALA A 11 -21.91 16.89 -3.01
C ALA A 11 -22.26 15.60 -3.77
N ALA A 12 -22.56 15.68 -5.06
CA ALA A 12 -22.90 14.53 -5.88
C ALA A 12 -21.68 13.71 -6.30
N ILE A 13 -20.51 14.33 -6.50
CA ILE A 13 -19.27 13.64 -6.83
C ILE A 13 -18.68 12.97 -5.59
N LEU A 14 -18.74 13.59 -4.43
CA LEU A 14 -18.33 12.99 -3.16
C LEU A 14 -19.24 11.82 -2.75
N ALA A 15 -20.56 11.89 -3.07
CA ALA A 15 -21.52 10.82 -2.82
C ALA A 15 -21.33 9.60 -3.74
N ALA A 16 -20.74 9.75 -4.92
CA ALA A 16 -20.51 8.64 -5.85
C ALA A 16 -19.36 7.73 -5.41
N PHE A 17 -18.44 8.21 -4.57
CA PHE A 17 -17.38 7.40 -3.97
C PHE A 17 -17.79 6.69 -2.66
N LEU A 18 -18.94 7.05 -2.07
CA LEU A 18 -19.41 6.48 -0.80
C LEU A 18 -20.61 5.54 -0.94
N MET A 19 -21.14 5.30 -2.16
CA MET A 19 -22.31 4.43 -2.37
C MET A 19 -21.94 3.06 -2.95
N GLY A 20 -21.15 2.31 -2.23
CA GLY A 20 -20.95 0.87 -2.41
C GLY A 20 -21.68 -0.01 -1.39
N CYS A 21 -22.70 0.48 -0.70
CA CYS A 21 -23.52 -0.33 0.21
C CYS A 21 -24.99 -0.27 -0.17
N SER A 22 -25.53 -1.37 -0.66
CA SER A 22 -26.97 -1.56 -0.86
C SER A 22 -27.70 -1.68 0.48
N PRO A 23 -28.82 -0.96 0.71
CA PRO A 23 -29.61 -1.13 1.92
C PRO A 23 -30.48 -2.38 1.84
N LEU A 24 -30.41 -3.21 2.86
CA LEU A 24 -31.39 -4.26 3.15
C LEU A 24 -32.71 -3.60 3.57
N LEU A 25 -33.77 -3.92 2.88
CA LEU A 25 -35.14 -3.52 3.24
C LEU A 25 -35.64 -4.33 4.44
N PRO A 26 -36.38 -3.73 5.36
CA PRO A 26 -36.98 -4.45 6.48
C PRO A 26 -38.24 -5.22 6.02
N VAL A 27 -38.28 -6.49 6.37
CA VAL A 27 -39.50 -7.31 6.25
C VAL A 27 -40.35 -7.11 7.49
N SER A 28 -41.57 -6.59 7.31
CA SER A 28 -42.59 -6.55 8.34
C SER A 28 -43.28 -7.89 8.53
N PRO A 29 -43.61 -8.29 9.74
CA PRO A 29 -44.40 -9.48 9.99
C PRO A 29 -45.88 -9.15 10.08
N SER A 30 -46.72 -9.82 9.33
CA SER A 30 -48.15 -9.93 9.61
C SER A 30 -48.76 -11.15 8.96
N GLY A 31 -49.49 -11.92 9.72
CA GLY A 31 -50.52 -12.78 9.20
C GLY A 31 -50.55 -14.20 9.77
N GLU A 32 -51.41 -14.36 10.73
CA GLU A 32 -51.83 -15.58 11.39
C GLU A 32 -52.61 -16.54 10.47
N THR A 33 -52.50 -17.83 10.78
CA THR A 33 -53.50 -18.89 10.71
C THR A 33 -53.86 -19.50 9.36
N ALA A 34 -53.45 -20.75 9.15
CA ALA A 34 -54.35 -21.86 8.85
C ALA A 34 -53.57 -23.19 8.85
N VAL A 35 -53.97 -24.11 9.69
CA VAL A 35 -53.58 -25.54 9.65
C VAL A 35 -54.41 -26.23 8.58
N PRO A 36 -53.78 -26.91 7.64
CA PRO A 36 -54.39 -28.04 6.95
C PRO A 36 -53.57 -29.33 7.09
N SER A 37 -54.25 -30.33 7.44
CA SER A 37 -54.08 -31.79 7.34
C SER A 37 -52.88 -32.31 6.55
N GLU A 38 -52.17 -33.25 7.20
CA GLU A 38 -51.15 -34.15 6.66
C GLU A 38 -51.58 -34.83 5.35
N PRO A 39 -50.79 -34.77 4.30
CA PRO A 39 -50.80 -35.78 3.26
C PRO A 39 -49.66 -36.78 3.48
N SER A 40 -50.02 -38.04 3.34
CA SER A 40 -49.18 -39.25 3.31
C SER A 40 -47.83 -39.02 2.67
N ALA A 41 -46.80 -39.48 3.35
CA ALA A 41 -45.41 -39.49 2.89
C ALA A 41 -45.27 -40.32 1.59
N PRO A 42 -44.65 -39.77 0.53
CA PRO A 42 -44.22 -40.56 -0.60
C PRO A 42 -43.04 -41.46 -0.20
N PRO A 43 -42.83 -42.61 -0.91
CA PRO A 43 -41.76 -43.53 -0.58
C PRO A 43 -40.39 -42.83 -0.70
N ALA A 44 -39.51 -43.04 0.29
CA ALA A 44 -38.15 -42.53 0.34
C ALA A 44 -37.40 -42.89 -0.94
N THR A 45 -37.20 -41.88 -1.78
CA THR A 45 -36.21 -41.95 -2.85
C THR A 45 -34.85 -42.01 -2.18
N THR A 46 -34.14 -43.11 -2.31
CA THR A 46 -32.73 -43.20 -1.91
C THR A 46 -31.98 -42.10 -2.62
N ALA A 47 -31.49 -41.14 -1.86
CA ALA A 47 -30.56 -40.10 -2.35
C ALA A 47 -29.37 -40.80 -3.03
N PRO A 48 -28.94 -40.33 -4.22
CA PRO A 48 -27.73 -40.85 -4.82
C PRO A 48 -26.60 -40.72 -3.81
N THR A 49 -25.90 -41.80 -3.54
CA THR A 49 -24.67 -41.79 -2.74
C THR A 49 -23.69 -40.87 -3.51
N GLU A 50 -23.44 -39.69 -3.00
CA GLU A 50 -22.40 -38.84 -3.55
C GLU A 50 -21.08 -39.62 -3.46
N GLU A 51 -20.50 -39.90 -4.62
CA GLU A 51 -19.15 -40.46 -4.73
C GLU A 51 -18.20 -39.47 -4.03
N PRO A 52 -17.37 -39.94 -3.07
CA PRO A 52 -16.48 -39.04 -2.38
C PRO A 52 -15.61 -38.28 -3.38
N ALA A 53 -15.54 -36.97 -3.25
CA ALA A 53 -14.72 -36.14 -4.11
C ALA A 53 -13.28 -36.66 -4.14
N PRO A 54 -12.63 -36.73 -5.31
CA PRO A 54 -11.24 -37.18 -5.41
C PRO A 54 -10.34 -36.35 -4.50
N THR A 55 -9.60 -37.01 -3.61
CA THR A 55 -8.56 -36.37 -2.81
C THR A 55 -7.29 -36.30 -3.62
N PHE A 56 -6.76 -35.09 -3.80
CA PHE A 56 -5.48 -34.85 -4.44
C PHE A 56 -4.39 -34.74 -3.38
N ASP A 57 -3.22 -35.28 -3.68
CA ASP A 57 -2.03 -35.26 -2.82
C ASP A 57 -0.75 -35.04 -3.65
N ASP A 58 0.38 -35.18 -3.01
CA ASP A 58 1.68 -34.98 -3.65
C ASP A 58 2.00 -35.96 -4.80
N SER A 59 1.21 -37.01 -5.00
CA SER A 59 1.39 -37.94 -6.14
C SER A 59 1.18 -37.29 -7.52
N VAL A 60 0.47 -36.15 -7.56
CA VAL A 60 0.30 -35.36 -8.79
C VAL A 60 1.43 -34.38 -9.05
N LEU A 61 2.49 -34.38 -8.21
CA LEU A 61 3.66 -33.51 -8.33
C LEU A 61 4.92 -34.33 -8.62
N GLY A 62 5.82 -33.76 -9.37
CA GLY A 62 7.12 -34.33 -9.67
C GLY A 62 8.14 -33.26 -10.03
N GLU A 63 9.28 -33.69 -10.50
CA GLU A 63 10.33 -32.77 -10.95
C GLU A 63 10.49 -32.86 -12.47
N ALA A 64 10.51 -31.69 -13.13
CA ALA A 64 10.80 -31.58 -14.56
C ALA A 64 12.30 -31.54 -14.81
N TYR A 65 13.07 -31.02 -13.85
CA TYR A 65 14.51 -30.88 -13.98
C TYR A 65 15.14 -30.94 -12.58
N THR A 66 16.28 -31.67 -12.48
CA THR A 66 17.08 -31.76 -11.27
C THR A 66 18.56 -31.76 -11.68
N ASN A 67 19.32 -30.87 -11.03
CA ASN A 67 20.80 -30.85 -11.21
C ASN A 67 21.44 -30.28 -9.93
N GLU A 68 22.32 -31.02 -9.31
CA GLU A 68 23.01 -30.63 -8.09
C GLU A 68 24.53 -30.90 -8.22
N GLY A 69 25.33 -30.07 -7.57
CA GLY A 69 26.75 -30.29 -7.58
C GLY A 69 27.56 -29.14 -7.00
N THR A 70 28.87 -29.29 -7.22
CA THR A 70 29.84 -28.25 -6.90
C THR A 70 30.79 -28.06 -8.07
N PHE A 71 31.31 -26.85 -8.21
CA PHE A 71 32.40 -26.55 -9.14
C PHE A 71 33.33 -25.51 -8.56
N THR A 72 34.58 -25.49 -9.00
CA THR A 72 35.55 -24.46 -8.64
C THR A 72 35.69 -23.51 -9.83
N ASP A 73 35.52 -22.21 -9.59
CA ASP A 73 35.67 -21.20 -10.63
C ASP A 73 37.12 -20.96 -11.03
N ALA A 74 37.32 -20.12 -12.03
CA ALA A 74 38.66 -19.80 -12.57
C ALA A 74 39.57 -19.08 -11.56
N TRP A 75 39.00 -18.55 -10.48
CA TRP A 75 39.72 -17.84 -9.39
C TRP A 75 39.98 -18.75 -8.18
N GLY A 76 39.53 -20.01 -8.23
CA GLY A 76 39.73 -20.99 -7.16
C GLY A 76 38.69 -20.95 -6.06
N SER A 77 37.56 -20.28 -6.28
CA SER A 77 36.42 -20.28 -5.34
C SER A 77 35.51 -21.46 -5.61
N ASP A 78 35.06 -22.12 -4.54
CA ASP A 78 34.14 -23.25 -4.62
C ASP A 78 32.70 -22.78 -4.58
N TRP A 79 31.90 -23.28 -5.49
CA TRP A 79 30.47 -23.00 -5.64
C TRP A 79 29.66 -24.28 -5.49
N SER A 80 28.59 -24.22 -4.70
CA SER A 80 27.60 -25.29 -4.60
C SER A 80 26.29 -24.83 -5.25
N TYR A 81 25.60 -25.73 -5.93
CA TYR A 81 24.32 -25.43 -6.54
C TYR A 81 23.34 -26.60 -6.41
N SER A 82 22.05 -26.28 -6.37
CA SER A 82 20.95 -27.25 -6.30
C SER A 82 19.76 -26.71 -7.07
N LEU A 83 19.42 -27.35 -8.19
CA LEU A 83 18.39 -26.91 -9.12
C LEU A 83 17.28 -27.94 -9.18
N HIS A 84 16.10 -27.62 -8.66
CA HIS A 84 14.90 -28.46 -8.65
C HIS A 84 13.72 -27.70 -9.24
N VAL A 85 13.19 -28.15 -10.36
CA VAL A 85 12.07 -27.53 -11.04
C VAL A 85 10.86 -28.43 -10.94
N PRO A 86 9.73 -27.97 -10.37
CA PRO A 86 8.53 -28.78 -10.24
C PRO A 86 7.79 -28.96 -11.58
N ARG A 87 6.94 -29.99 -11.63
CA ARG A 87 5.92 -30.14 -12.65
C ARG A 87 4.67 -30.82 -12.09
N LEU A 88 3.54 -30.56 -12.71
CA LEU A 88 2.30 -31.33 -12.50
C LEU A 88 2.35 -32.61 -13.33
N LEU A 89 1.93 -33.71 -12.71
CA LEU A 89 1.85 -35.04 -13.35
C LEU A 89 0.42 -35.38 -13.82
N LEU A 90 -0.46 -34.39 -13.90
CA LEU A 90 -1.84 -34.55 -14.34
C LEU A 90 -1.89 -34.62 -15.86
N ASP A 91 -2.66 -35.57 -16.38
CA ASP A 91 -2.94 -35.74 -17.83
C ASP A 91 -4.04 -34.76 -18.25
N SER A 92 -3.69 -33.47 -18.36
CA SER A 92 -4.62 -32.45 -18.85
C SER A 92 -3.86 -31.34 -19.60
N PRO A 93 -4.49 -30.75 -20.65
CA PRO A 93 -3.86 -29.66 -21.41
C PRO A 93 -3.49 -28.45 -20.55
N ALA A 94 -4.27 -28.13 -19.52
CA ALA A 94 -3.98 -27.02 -18.63
C ALA A 94 -2.77 -27.30 -17.73
N ALA A 95 -2.56 -28.56 -17.29
CA ALA A 95 -1.36 -28.93 -16.55
C ALA A 95 -0.10 -28.88 -17.45
N GLU A 96 -0.21 -29.27 -18.70
CA GLU A 96 0.88 -29.16 -19.68
C GLU A 96 1.21 -27.68 -19.97
N GLU A 97 0.21 -26.82 -20.06
CA GLU A 97 0.38 -25.37 -20.24
C GLU A 97 1.09 -24.74 -19.03
N LEU A 98 0.67 -25.09 -17.80
CA LEU A 98 1.35 -24.63 -16.59
C LEU A 98 2.79 -25.14 -16.52
N ASN A 99 3.04 -26.41 -16.82
CA ASN A 99 4.41 -26.95 -16.88
C ASN A 99 5.28 -26.21 -17.90
N SER A 100 4.71 -25.86 -19.05
CA SER A 100 5.39 -25.06 -20.08
C SER A 100 5.66 -23.63 -19.62
N LYS A 101 4.76 -23.04 -18.85
CA LYS A 101 4.93 -21.71 -18.23
C LYS A 101 6.08 -21.75 -17.21
N ILE A 102 6.08 -22.72 -16.28
CA ILE A 102 7.15 -22.91 -15.30
C ILE A 102 8.51 -23.04 -16.00
N HIS A 103 8.57 -23.89 -17.03
CA HIS A 103 9.81 -24.06 -17.81
C HIS A 103 10.26 -22.75 -18.47
N ARG A 104 9.36 -22.02 -19.10
CA ARG A 104 9.65 -20.74 -19.76
C ARG A 104 10.17 -19.69 -18.78
N ASP A 105 9.55 -19.59 -17.61
CA ASP A 105 9.91 -18.62 -16.57
C ASP A 105 11.30 -18.89 -15.97
N LEU A 106 11.72 -20.16 -15.94
CA LEU A 106 12.98 -20.59 -15.32
C LEU A 106 14.11 -20.91 -16.32
N SER A 107 13.81 -21.09 -17.61
CA SER A 107 14.79 -21.57 -18.61
C SER A 107 16.02 -20.68 -18.72
N GLY A 108 15.84 -19.35 -18.72
CA GLY A 108 16.94 -18.40 -18.77
C GLY A 108 17.84 -18.48 -17.53
N ILE A 109 17.24 -18.67 -16.36
CA ILE A 109 17.94 -18.79 -15.07
C ILE A 109 18.78 -20.08 -15.05
N ILE A 110 18.18 -21.20 -15.43
CA ILE A 110 18.86 -22.50 -15.50
C ILE A 110 20.01 -22.46 -16.50
N SER A 111 19.78 -21.94 -17.72
CA SER A 111 20.80 -21.81 -18.74
C SER A 111 21.98 -20.92 -18.32
N SER A 112 21.72 -19.87 -17.56
CA SER A 112 22.76 -19.01 -16.99
C SER A 112 23.65 -19.80 -16.02
N MET A 113 23.04 -20.61 -15.14
CA MET A 113 23.77 -21.46 -14.21
C MET A 113 24.56 -22.55 -14.90
N GLU A 114 23.99 -23.27 -15.88
CA GLU A 114 24.69 -24.27 -16.67
C GLU A 114 25.88 -23.69 -17.42
N THR A 115 25.73 -22.44 -17.90
CA THR A 115 26.84 -21.71 -18.55
C THR A 115 27.93 -21.37 -17.54
N ALA A 116 27.60 -20.90 -16.35
CA ALA A 116 28.60 -20.63 -15.30
C ALA A 116 29.36 -21.87 -14.89
N ILE A 117 28.69 -23.01 -14.74
CA ILE A 117 29.30 -24.31 -14.46
C ILE A 117 30.27 -24.70 -15.58
N ALA A 118 29.81 -24.65 -16.83
CA ALA A 118 30.63 -25.09 -17.99
C ALA A 118 31.85 -24.19 -18.21
N GLN A 119 31.71 -22.89 -17.98
CA GLN A 119 32.78 -21.90 -18.16
C GLN A 119 33.63 -21.69 -16.90
N ARG A 120 33.27 -22.31 -15.78
CA ARG A 120 33.90 -22.10 -14.48
C ARG A 120 33.98 -20.62 -14.10
N THR A 121 32.89 -19.90 -14.28
CA THR A 121 32.75 -18.51 -13.88
C THR A 121 31.92 -18.44 -12.59
N PRO A 122 32.07 -17.37 -11.79
CA PRO A 122 31.17 -17.15 -10.65
C PRO A 122 29.71 -17.23 -11.06
N ALA A 123 28.92 -17.90 -10.24
CA ALA A 123 27.50 -18.00 -10.46
C ALA A 123 26.76 -16.92 -9.64
N GLU A 124 25.79 -16.25 -10.27
CA GLU A 124 24.88 -15.37 -9.53
C GLU A 124 23.81 -16.17 -8.76
N LEU A 125 23.51 -17.36 -9.25
CA LEU A 125 22.49 -18.28 -8.72
C LEU A 125 23.12 -19.35 -7.82
N CYS A 126 22.50 -19.65 -6.66
CA CYS A 126 22.86 -20.74 -5.78
C CYS A 126 21.89 -21.91 -5.89
N ALA A 127 20.58 -21.64 -5.88
CA ALA A 127 19.58 -22.70 -5.87
C ALA A 127 18.28 -22.30 -6.59
N VAL A 128 17.62 -23.32 -7.12
CA VAL A 128 16.20 -23.30 -7.47
C VAL A 128 15.55 -24.41 -6.66
N ARG A 129 14.65 -24.07 -5.79
CA ARG A 129 13.88 -25.02 -4.98
C ARG A 129 12.40 -24.71 -5.09
N TRP A 130 11.56 -25.64 -4.68
CA TRP A 130 10.12 -25.39 -4.68
C TRP A 130 9.46 -25.93 -3.42
N GLU A 131 8.31 -25.36 -3.10
CA GLU A 131 7.43 -25.79 -2.03
C GLU A 131 5.98 -25.73 -2.53
N ARG A 132 5.09 -26.42 -1.84
CA ARG A 132 3.67 -26.48 -2.16
C ARG A 132 2.82 -26.31 -0.93
N VAL A 133 1.61 -25.82 -1.17
CA VAL A 133 0.52 -25.76 -0.18
C VAL A 133 -0.75 -26.26 -0.85
N TRP A 134 -1.48 -27.12 -0.16
CA TRP A 134 -2.79 -27.60 -0.59
C TRP A 134 -3.90 -26.81 0.08
N THR A 135 -4.89 -26.38 -0.71
CA THR A 135 -6.15 -25.81 -0.24
C THR A 135 -7.26 -26.56 -0.97
N ASP A 136 -7.90 -27.50 -0.31
CA ASP A 136 -8.84 -28.44 -0.92
C ASP A 136 -8.21 -29.16 -2.13
N SER A 137 -8.78 -28.98 -3.34
CA SER A 137 -8.28 -29.52 -4.59
C SER A 137 -7.23 -28.64 -5.29
N ILE A 138 -6.87 -27.50 -4.69
CA ILE A 138 -5.95 -26.53 -5.30
C ILE A 138 -4.55 -26.73 -4.74
N VAL A 139 -3.58 -26.97 -5.61
CA VAL A 139 -2.18 -26.89 -5.28
C VAL A 139 -1.64 -25.50 -5.60
N SER A 140 -1.00 -24.89 -4.64
CA SER A 140 -0.23 -23.65 -4.80
C SER A 140 1.25 -23.98 -4.73
N LEU A 141 2.00 -23.68 -5.80
CA LEU A 141 3.43 -23.92 -5.91
C LEU A 141 4.19 -22.61 -5.78
N ALA A 142 5.24 -22.58 -4.95
CA ALA A 142 6.24 -21.53 -4.98
C ALA A 142 7.55 -22.12 -5.50
N VAL A 143 8.06 -21.56 -6.59
CA VAL A 143 9.42 -21.83 -7.05
C VAL A 143 10.30 -20.68 -6.59
N ILE A 144 11.35 -21.00 -5.84
CA ILE A 144 12.21 -20.07 -5.14
C ILE A 144 13.57 -20.12 -5.80
N VAL A 145 13.99 -19.00 -6.36
CA VAL A 145 15.30 -18.80 -6.99
C VAL A 145 16.17 -18.06 -6.00
N GLU A 146 17.22 -18.68 -5.51
CA GLU A 146 18.14 -18.13 -4.51
C GLU A 146 19.43 -17.67 -5.17
N TYR A 147 19.79 -16.42 -4.96
CA TYR A 147 21.00 -15.82 -5.52
C TYR A 147 22.16 -15.80 -4.52
N ALA A 148 23.39 -15.81 -5.03
CA ALA A 148 24.61 -15.85 -4.23
C ALA A 148 24.76 -14.66 -3.26
N GLU A 149 24.14 -13.54 -3.57
CA GLU A 149 24.09 -12.35 -2.71
C GLU A 149 23.12 -12.46 -1.52
N GLY A 150 22.40 -13.60 -1.40
CA GLY A 150 21.45 -13.85 -0.32
C GLY A 150 20.04 -13.33 -0.58
N THR A 151 19.75 -12.90 -1.81
CA THR A 151 18.39 -12.52 -2.20
C THR A 151 17.65 -13.69 -2.83
N SER A 152 16.32 -13.60 -2.90
CA SER A 152 15.47 -14.62 -3.51
C SER A 152 14.41 -14.00 -4.40
N HIS A 153 14.07 -14.71 -5.48
CA HIS A 153 12.91 -14.40 -6.32
C HIS A 153 11.90 -15.54 -6.24
N TYR A 154 10.60 -15.18 -6.22
CA TYR A 154 9.52 -16.13 -6.00
C TYR A 154 8.58 -16.14 -7.20
N TYR A 155 8.37 -17.32 -7.79
CA TYR A 155 7.36 -17.58 -8.81
C TYR A 155 6.25 -18.39 -8.18
N ILE A 156 5.01 -17.88 -8.22
CA ILE A 156 3.86 -18.50 -7.59
C ILE A 156 2.87 -18.94 -8.65
N TYR A 157 2.41 -20.18 -8.53
CA TYR A 157 1.43 -20.79 -9.43
C TYR A 157 0.33 -21.46 -8.61
N HIS A 158 -0.91 -21.34 -9.03
CA HIS A 158 -2.06 -22.01 -8.41
C HIS A 158 -2.75 -22.87 -9.47
N PHE A 159 -3.07 -24.10 -9.11
CA PHE A 159 -3.75 -25.03 -10.02
C PHE A 159 -4.86 -25.80 -9.31
N ASP A 160 -6.08 -25.69 -9.80
CA ASP A 160 -7.23 -26.47 -9.33
C ASP A 160 -7.21 -27.84 -10.02
N CYS A 161 -6.78 -28.88 -9.32
CA CYS A 161 -6.63 -30.22 -9.84
C CYS A 161 -7.99 -30.85 -10.19
N ALA A 162 -9.06 -30.53 -9.43
CA ALA A 162 -10.39 -31.09 -9.68
C ALA A 162 -11.01 -30.55 -10.97
N ASN A 163 -10.77 -29.29 -11.28
CA ASN A 163 -11.30 -28.62 -12.46
C ASN A 163 -10.28 -28.56 -13.62
N SER A 164 -9.04 -28.97 -13.37
CA SER A 164 -7.93 -28.91 -14.34
C SER A 164 -7.74 -27.51 -14.93
N ILE A 165 -7.61 -26.50 -14.08
CA ILE A 165 -7.41 -25.11 -14.50
C ILE A 165 -6.32 -24.42 -13.69
N GLU A 166 -5.51 -23.60 -14.35
CA GLU A 166 -4.65 -22.62 -13.67
C GLU A 166 -5.51 -21.48 -13.12
N LEU A 167 -5.21 -21.05 -11.91
CA LEU A 167 -5.85 -19.90 -11.26
C LEU A 167 -4.84 -18.76 -11.17
N ASP A 168 -5.21 -17.57 -11.61
CA ASP A 168 -4.46 -16.37 -11.26
C ASP A 168 -4.70 -15.97 -9.79
N SER A 169 -3.88 -15.05 -9.29
CA SER A 169 -3.98 -14.59 -7.91
C SER A 169 -5.38 -14.02 -7.57
N ALA A 170 -6.02 -13.31 -8.50
CA ALA A 170 -7.35 -12.74 -8.26
C ALA A 170 -8.44 -13.82 -8.16
N HIS A 171 -8.34 -14.89 -8.96
CA HIS A 171 -9.25 -16.05 -8.86
C HIS A 171 -9.01 -16.80 -7.55
N MET A 172 -7.74 -16.97 -7.16
CA MET A 172 -7.41 -17.64 -5.90
C MET A 172 -7.91 -16.85 -4.68
N LEU A 173 -7.74 -15.52 -4.63
CA LEU A 173 -8.31 -14.67 -3.57
C LEU A 173 -9.82 -14.83 -3.44
N ARG A 174 -10.54 -14.85 -4.57
CA ARG A 174 -11.99 -15.07 -4.57
C ARG A 174 -12.38 -16.45 -4.02
N ARG A 175 -11.60 -17.49 -4.30
CA ARG A 175 -11.80 -18.84 -3.71
C ARG A 175 -11.62 -18.83 -2.20
N LEU A 176 -10.69 -18.02 -1.70
CA LEU A 176 -10.43 -17.84 -0.27
C LEU A 176 -11.43 -16.89 0.41
N GLY A 177 -12.33 -16.26 -0.35
CA GLY A 177 -13.30 -15.29 0.18
C GLY A 177 -12.67 -13.93 0.55
N ILE A 178 -11.50 -13.62 0.00
CA ILE A 178 -10.77 -12.37 0.27
C ILE A 178 -11.01 -11.40 -0.89
N SER A 179 -11.46 -10.17 -0.58
CA SER A 179 -11.60 -9.13 -1.60
C SER A 179 -10.23 -8.61 -2.06
N ILE A 180 -10.14 -8.18 -3.32
CA ILE A 180 -8.89 -7.60 -3.85
C ILE A 180 -8.51 -6.33 -3.09
N ASP A 181 -9.49 -5.52 -2.66
CA ASP A 181 -9.25 -4.28 -1.93
C ASP A 181 -8.68 -4.56 -0.54
N ASP A 182 -9.28 -5.51 0.21
CA ASP A 182 -8.75 -5.92 1.52
C ASP A 182 -7.35 -6.52 1.40
N TYR A 183 -7.14 -7.35 0.38
CA TYR A 183 -5.83 -7.91 0.08
C TYR A 183 -4.80 -6.82 -0.18
N THR A 184 -5.11 -5.90 -1.11
CA THR A 184 -4.21 -4.81 -1.48
C THR A 184 -3.88 -3.92 -0.28
N ALA A 185 -4.88 -3.58 0.54
CA ALA A 185 -4.67 -2.80 1.75
C ALA A 185 -3.75 -3.52 2.76
N ALA A 186 -3.95 -4.83 2.97
CA ALA A 186 -3.11 -5.63 3.84
C ALA A 186 -1.66 -5.75 3.33
N VAL A 187 -1.49 -5.97 2.02
CA VAL A 187 -0.15 -6.04 1.39
C VAL A 187 0.60 -4.72 1.50
N ARG A 188 -0.07 -3.60 1.23
CA ARG A 188 0.51 -2.26 1.38
C ARG A 188 0.97 -1.98 2.80
N ARG A 189 0.14 -2.31 3.80
CA ARG A 189 0.52 -2.19 5.21
C ARG A 189 1.74 -3.03 5.54
N ALA A 190 1.73 -4.31 5.17
CA ALA A 190 2.84 -5.21 5.43
C ALA A 190 4.14 -4.76 4.74
N ALA A 191 4.04 -4.26 3.50
CA ALA A 191 5.18 -3.72 2.76
C ALA A 191 5.76 -2.46 3.42
N ALA A 192 4.92 -1.52 3.85
CA ALA A 192 5.36 -0.33 4.56
C ALA A 192 6.06 -0.67 5.88
N GLN A 193 5.46 -1.55 6.69
CA GLN A 193 6.06 -2.01 7.95
C GLN A 193 7.37 -2.77 7.73
N ALA A 194 7.46 -3.59 6.67
CA ALA A 194 8.69 -4.29 6.33
C ALA A 194 9.79 -3.33 5.90
N PHE A 195 9.43 -2.27 5.15
CA PHE A 195 10.35 -1.20 4.81
C PHE A 195 10.85 -0.47 6.05
N ASP A 196 9.94 0.00 6.91
CA ASP A 196 10.27 0.77 8.11
C ASP A 196 11.17 -0.03 9.08
N ARG A 197 10.94 -1.36 9.21
CA ARG A 197 11.80 -2.25 10.02
C ARG A 197 13.23 -2.38 9.53
N GLN A 198 13.55 -2.04 8.29
CA GLN A 198 14.93 -2.08 7.79
C GLN A 198 15.79 -0.93 8.36
N TYR A 199 15.17 0.15 8.82
CA TYR A 199 15.85 1.40 9.16
C TYR A 199 15.50 1.94 10.56
N PRO A 200 15.41 1.09 11.59
CA PRO A 200 15.17 1.56 12.94
C PRO A 200 16.35 2.44 13.37
N GLY A 201 16.08 3.65 13.84
CA GLY A 201 17.12 4.57 14.28
C GLY A 201 17.98 5.19 13.16
N PHE A 202 17.52 5.13 11.90
CA PHE A 202 18.17 5.87 10.81
C PHE A 202 18.20 7.36 11.15
N ASP A 203 19.41 7.96 11.09
CA ASP A 203 19.55 9.40 11.27
C ASP A 203 19.13 10.14 10.00
N PRO A 204 17.98 10.83 10.00
CA PRO A 204 17.48 11.51 8.82
C PRO A 204 18.32 12.73 8.41
N ALA A 205 19.30 13.14 9.23
CA ALA A 205 20.23 14.23 8.89
C ALA A 205 21.40 13.77 8.02
N ILE A 206 21.56 12.45 7.79
CA ILE A 206 22.69 11.90 7.02
C ILE A 206 22.30 11.59 5.57
N GLY A 207 23.05 12.07 4.61
CA GLY A 207 23.21 11.64 3.22
C GLY A 207 21.93 11.43 2.37
N GLY A 208 21.31 12.49 1.91
CA GLY A 208 20.06 12.43 1.13
C GLY A 208 18.83 12.25 1.99
N GLY A 209 19.00 11.89 3.24
CA GLY A 209 18.12 12.05 4.38
C GLY A 209 16.75 11.42 4.28
N ALA A 210 15.86 12.04 5.03
CA ALA A 210 14.45 11.65 5.11
C ALA A 210 13.77 11.66 3.74
N ALA A 211 14.11 12.58 2.85
CA ALA A 211 13.53 12.67 1.51
C ALA A 211 13.67 11.37 0.72
N TYR A 212 14.88 10.82 0.66
CA TYR A 212 15.13 9.57 -0.07
C TYR A 212 14.40 8.37 0.55
N LEU A 213 14.39 8.26 1.88
CA LEU A 213 13.65 7.20 2.57
C LEU A 213 12.15 7.29 2.33
N LEU A 214 11.58 8.49 2.45
CA LEU A 214 10.17 8.74 2.21
C LEU A 214 9.78 8.39 0.78
N GLN A 215 10.62 8.76 -0.20
CA GLN A 215 10.43 8.41 -1.59
C GLN A 215 10.46 6.89 -1.80
N LEU A 216 11.48 6.21 -1.30
CA LEU A 216 11.64 4.78 -1.46
C LEU A 216 10.52 3.99 -0.75
N ARG A 217 10.07 4.47 0.42
CA ARG A 217 8.89 3.94 1.11
C ARG A 217 7.62 4.07 0.27
N ALA A 218 7.36 5.27 -0.27
CA ALA A 218 6.20 5.50 -1.12
C ALA A 218 6.20 4.60 -2.36
N MET A 219 7.35 4.45 -3.01
CA MET A 219 7.50 3.54 -4.14
C MET A 219 7.28 2.08 -3.74
N THR A 220 7.73 1.67 -2.56
CA THR A 220 7.50 0.31 -2.02
C THR A 220 6.01 0.04 -1.83
N VAL A 221 5.29 0.95 -1.17
CA VAL A 221 3.84 0.83 -0.94
C VAL A 221 3.06 0.82 -2.25
N ALA A 222 3.44 1.68 -3.19
CA ALA A 222 2.79 1.75 -4.49
C ALA A 222 3.02 0.51 -5.36
N ALA A 223 4.23 -0.05 -5.32
CA ALA A 223 4.53 -1.29 -6.03
C ALA A 223 3.65 -2.45 -5.52
N ALA A 224 3.33 -2.45 -4.22
CA ALA A 224 2.44 -3.42 -3.60
C ALA A 224 0.96 -3.26 -3.96
N GLY A 225 0.57 -2.18 -4.64
CA GLY A 225 -0.82 -1.89 -4.98
C GLY A 225 -1.11 -1.76 -6.47
N LYS A 226 -0.24 -2.28 -7.36
CA LYS A 226 -0.46 -2.28 -8.81
C LYS A 226 -1.56 -3.25 -9.23
N SER A 227 -1.98 -3.14 -10.49
CA SER A 227 -3.14 -3.81 -11.10
C SER A 227 -3.20 -5.32 -10.87
N ASP A 228 -2.05 -5.98 -10.76
CA ASP A 228 -1.98 -7.42 -10.48
C ASP A 228 -1.71 -7.64 -8.99
N PRO A 229 -2.48 -8.50 -8.32
CA PRO A 229 -2.21 -8.84 -6.93
C PRO A 229 -0.78 -9.36 -6.74
N VAL A 230 -0.12 -8.91 -5.68
CA VAL A 230 1.20 -9.44 -5.29
C VAL A 230 1.11 -10.97 -5.18
N PRO A 231 2.10 -11.74 -5.65
CA PRO A 231 2.11 -13.18 -5.51
C PRO A 231 2.00 -13.63 -4.04
N PHE A 232 1.27 -14.72 -3.78
CA PHE A 232 1.09 -15.24 -2.43
C PHE A 232 0.92 -16.77 -2.39
N LEU A 233 1.16 -17.34 -1.21
CA LEU A 233 0.78 -18.70 -0.86
C LEU A 233 -0.21 -18.69 0.32
N PRO A 234 -1.28 -19.50 0.30
CA PRO A 234 -2.11 -19.72 1.47
C PRO A 234 -1.31 -20.47 2.55
N ASN A 235 -1.57 -20.18 3.81
CA ASN A 235 -1.10 -20.97 4.94
C ASN A 235 -2.25 -21.80 5.52
N GLU A 236 -1.94 -22.85 6.27
CA GLU A 236 -2.91 -23.75 6.90
C GLU A 236 -3.83 -23.03 7.90
N ASP A 237 -3.36 -21.94 8.50
CA ASP A 237 -4.10 -21.13 9.47
C ASP A 237 -5.03 -20.09 8.84
N GLY A 238 -5.14 -20.08 7.49
CA GLY A 238 -5.92 -19.11 6.72
C GLY A 238 -5.24 -17.76 6.49
N SER A 239 -4.03 -17.56 7.01
CA SER A 239 -3.20 -16.42 6.62
C SER A 239 -2.60 -16.62 5.23
N LEU A 240 -2.07 -15.55 4.64
CA LEU A 240 -1.36 -15.63 3.37
C LEU A 240 0.11 -15.22 3.56
N ARG A 241 1.02 -16.02 2.99
CA ARG A 241 2.41 -15.63 2.81
C ARG A 241 2.54 -14.90 1.48
N ILE A 242 2.81 -13.61 1.52
CA ILE A 242 2.91 -12.69 0.38
C ILE A 242 4.37 -12.40 0.06
N PHE A 243 4.66 -12.00 -1.19
CA PHE A 243 6.02 -11.77 -1.68
C PHE A 243 6.14 -10.40 -2.35
N PRO A 244 5.90 -9.28 -1.64
CA PRO A 244 6.07 -7.95 -2.20
C PRO A 244 7.55 -7.64 -2.45
N SER A 245 7.80 -6.79 -3.45
CA SER A 245 9.12 -6.18 -3.66
C SER A 245 9.29 -4.99 -2.72
N ILE A 246 10.30 -5.06 -1.86
CA ILE A 246 10.64 -4.02 -0.89
C ILE A 246 11.90 -3.30 -1.35
N GLY A 247 11.84 -1.97 -1.43
CA GLY A 247 13.02 -1.16 -1.75
C GLY A 247 14.05 -1.18 -0.64
N SER A 248 15.33 -1.11 -0.99
CA SER A 248 16.43 -1.02 -0.03
C SER A 248 17.44 0.04 -0.46
N ILE A 249 17.88 0.88 0.49
CA ILE A 249 18.98 1.83 0.25
C ILE A 249 20.35 1.15 0.24
N ALA A 250 20.46 0.01 0.91
CA ALA A 250 21.67 -0.81 0.88
C ALA A 250 21.71 -1.58 -0.44
N GLY A 251 22.42 -1.06 -1.44
CA GLY A 251 22.55 -1.67 -2.75
C GLY A 251 21.57 -1.13 -3.81
N ALA A 252 20.73 -0.15 -3.49
CA ALA A 252 19.77 0.48 -4.40
C ALA A 252 18.88 -0.52 -5.18
N GLY A 253 18.55 -1.66 -4.58
CA GLY A 253 17.79 -2.75 -5.17
C GLY A 253 16.36 -2.88 -4.65
N TRP A 254 15.62 -3.75 -5.34
CA TRP A 254 14.28 -4.18 -4.95
C TRP A 254 14.32 -5.68 -4.71
N TYR A 255 13.89 -6.11 -3.53
CA TYR A 255 13.98 -7.51 -3.14
C TYR A 255 12.61 -8.05 -2.76
N MET A 256 12.23 -9.19 -3.33
CA MET A 256 11.02 -9.90 -2.92
C MET A 256 11.21 -10.41 -1.49
N THR A 257 10.33 -9.99 -0.61
CA THR A 257 10.44 -10.29 0.83
C THR A 257 9.22 -11.08 1.27
N PRO A 258 9.39 -12.32 1.79
CA PRO A 258 8.26 -13.09 2.30
C PRO A 258 7.72 -12.45 3.58
N LEU A 259 6.44 -12.09 3.56
CA LEU A 259 5.69 -11.52 4.68
C LEU A 259 4.41 -12.33 4.91
N THR A 260 3.87 -12.30 6.11
CA THR A 260 2.60 -12.94 6.43
C THR A 260 1.54 -11.88 6.69
N VAL A 261 0.36 -12.07 6.06
CA VAL A 261 -0.83 -11.25 6.29
C VAL A 261 -2.00 -12.14 6.68
N SER A 262 -2.78 -11.71 7.66
CA SER A 262 -3.96 -12.44 8.13
C SER A 262 -5.23 -11.70 7.73
N PHE A 263 -6.23 -12.45 7.28
CA PHE A 263 -7.57 -11.99 6.95
C PHE A 263 -8.52 -12.72 7.92
N GLY A 264 -8.59 -12.26 9.13
CA GLY A 264 -9.66 -12.69 10.04
C GLY A 264 -10.77 -11.67 9.99
N SER A 265 -12.03 -12.05 10.22
CA SER A 265 -12.98 -11.12 10.80
C SER A 265 -12.22 -10.46 11.94
N ALA A 266 -11.96 -9.15 11.82
CA ALA A 266 -11.46 -8.40 12.95
C ALA A 266 -12.31 -8.91 14.12
N GLU A 267 -11.69 -9.66 15.04
CA GLU A 267 -12.36 -9.86 16.31
C GLU A 267 -12.72 -8.44 16.66
N THR A 268 -14.02 -8.16 16.67
CA THR A 268 -14.55 -6.91 17.13
C THR A 268 -14.00 -6.79 18.53
N GLY A 269 -12.79 -6.26 18.60
CA GLY A 269 -12.05 -6.17 19.83
C GLY A 269 -12.96 -5.41 20.76
N THR A 270 -13.49 -6.10 21.74
CA THR A 270 -14.26 -5.52 22.83
C THR A 270 -13.40 -4.58 23.68
N GLY A 271 -12.20 -4.24 23.21
CA GLY A 271 -11.34 -3.24 23.79
C GLY A 271 -11.92 -1.84 23.60
N ALA A 272 -11.78 -1.00 24.62
CA ALA A 272 -12.09 0.41 24.50
C ALA A 272 -11.29 1.00 23.32
N PRO A 273 -11.90 1.88 22.47
CA PRO A 273 -11.20 2.47 21.37
C PRO A 273 -9.97 3.23 21.87
N ILE A 274 -8.84 3.11 21.17
CA ILE A 274 -7.66 3.93 21.46
C ILE A 274 -8.01 5.36 21.11
N GLN A 275 -7.94 6.26 22.08
CA GLN A 275 -8.36 7.65 21.93
C GLN A 275 -7.34 8.58 22.55
N SER A 276 -7.19 9.75 21.97
CA SER A 276 -6.46 10.87 22.54
C SER A 276 -7.15 12.18 22.18
N ASN A 277 -7.03 13.17 23.05
CA ASN A 277 -7.55 14.49 22.80
C ASN A 277 -6.55 15.57 23.26
N SER A 278 -6.59 16.70 22.57
CA SER A 278 -5.99 17.98 23.00
C SER A 278 -7.08 19.04 23.01
N SER A 279 -6.73 20.29 23.27
CA SER A 279 -7.70 21.40 23.30
C SER A 279 -8.47 21.55 21.97
N ASP A 280 -7.87 21.14 20.85
CA ASP A 280 -8.38 21.44 19.51
C ASP A 280 -8.65 20.19 18.68
N VAL A 281 -8.14 19.04 19.07
CA VAL A 281 -8.19 17.79 18.29
C VAL A 281 -8.59 16.62 19.16
N TRP A 282 -9.53 15.83 18.69
CA TRP A 282 -9.83 14.51 19.17
C TRP A 282 -9.46 13.46 18.11
N ALA A 283 -8.77 12.41 18.50
CA ALA A 283 -8.37 11.33 17.63
C ALA A 283 -8.81 9.98 18.21
N ALA A 284 -9.33 9.10 17.37
CA ALA A 284 -9.64 7.73 17.75
C ALA A 284 -9.39 6.77 16.59
N ILE A 285 -8.97 5.56 16.92
CA ILE A 285 -9.00 4.44 15.99
C ILE A 285 -10.43 3.89 15.98
N THR A 286 -10.99 3.64 14.80
CA THR A 286 -12.30 3.01 14.65
C THR A 286 -12.32 1.63 15.28
N LEU A 287 -13.48 1.19 15.74
CA LEU A 287 -13.66 -0.09 16.47
C LEU A 287 -13.27 -1.33 15.66
N ASP A 288 -13.30 -1.24 14.34
CA ASP A 288 -12.88 -2.31 13.42
C ASP A 288 -11.36 -2.30 13.13
N GLY A 289 -10.63 -1.33 13.69
CA GLY A 289 -9.19 -1.17 13.48
C GLY A 289 -8.79 -0.80 12.05
N THR A 290 -9.76 -0.53 11.15
CA THR A 290 -9.48 -0.29 9.73
C THR A 290 -9.19 1.16 9.41
N GLY A 291 -9.41 2.10 10.33
CA GLY A 291 -9.19 3.51 10.09
C GLY A 291 -8.98 4.34 11.34
N LEU A 292 -8.34 5.48 11.15
CA LEU A 292 -8.19 6.53 12.15
C LEU A 292 -9.22 7.63 11.89
N GLN A 293 -10.12 7.87 12.85
CA GLN A 293 -11.02 9.00 12.81
C GLN A 293 -10.46 10.15 13.65
N VAL A 294 -10.43 11.34 13.08
CA VAL A 294 -9.98 12.56 13.74
C VAL A 294 -11.07 13.61 13.64
N SER A 295 -11.34 14.29 14.75
CA SER A 295 -12.32 15.35 14.84
C SER A 295 -11.71 16.60 15.47
N PHE A 296 -12.05 17.77 14.91
CA PHE A 296 -11.76 19.06 15.52
C PHE A 296 -12.98 19.54 16.33
N GLU A 297 -12.80 19.78 17.63
CA GLU A 297 -13.88 20.28 18.50
C GLU A 297 -14.43 21.65 18.04
N SER A 298 -13.57 22.52 17.51
CA SER A 298 -13.98 23.86 17.08
C SER A 298 -14.85 23.88 15.84
N SER A 299 -14.86 22.83 15.02
CA SER A 299 -15.60 22.78 13.75
C SER A 299 -16.66 21.70 13.68
N GLY A 300 -16.63 20.73 14.59
CA GLY A 300 -17.51 19.55 14.54
C GLY A 300 -17.35 18.70 13.27
N LYS A 301 -16.30 18.94 12.49
CA LYS A 301 -16.00 18.18 11.27
C LYS A 301 -15.08 17.01 11.58
N ASN A 302 -15.36 15.87 10.95
CA ASN A 302 -14.50 14.69 10.98
C ASN A 302 -13.64 14.67 9.73
N TYR A 303 -12.34 14.46 9.92
CA TYR A 303 -11.38 14.31 8.84
C TYR A 303 -10.86 12.87 8.85
N PRO A 304 -11.17 12.07 7.82
CA PRO A 304 -10.61 10.74 7.69
C PRO A 304 -9.12 10.85 7.41
N VAL A 305 -8.33 10.01 8.07
CA VAL A 305 -6.88 9.90 7.85
C VAL A 305 -6.61 8.58 7.15
N SER A 306 -5.94 8.64 6.00
CA SER A 306 -5.55 7.46 5.21
C SER A 306 -4.15 6.98 5.59
N GLY A 307 -3.75 5.79 5.09
CA GLY A 307 -2.43 5.20 5.38
C GLY A 307 -2.29 4.71 6.82
N CYS A 308 -3.40 4.52 7.54
CA CYS A 308 -3.41 4.06 8.91
C CYS A 308 -3.17 2.55 9.00
N TYR A 309 -2.43 2.13 10.01
CA TYR A 309 -2.19 0.72 10.28
C TYR A 309 -3.12 0.22 11.38
N ALA A 310 -3.61 -1.00 11.22
CA ALA A 310 -4.47 -1.65 12.23
C ALA A 310 -3.74 -2.02 13.52
N ASP A 311 -2.42 -1.96 13.55
CA ASP A 311 -1.58 -2.34 14.69
C ASP A 311 -1.14 -1.18 15.58
N TYR A 312 -1.82 -0.05 15.55
CA TYR A 312 -1.56 1.05 16.47
C TYR A 312 -1.87 0.65 17.92
N THR A 313 -0.92 0.92 18.80
CA THR A 313 -1.02 0.63 20.23
C THR A 313 -1.29 1.86 21.08
N ALA A 314 -0.98 3.05 20.57
CA ALA A 314 -1.24 4.31 21.24
C ALA A 314 -1.47 5.45 20.22
N LEU A 315 -2.26 6.42 20.64
CA LEU A 315 -2.45 7.71 19.95
C LEU A 315 -2.12 8.84 20.91
N LEU A 316 -1.61 9.92 20.35
CA LEU A 316 -1.42 11.20 21.05
C LEU A 316 -1.87 12.34 20.15
N ALA A 317 -2.90 13.08 20.56
CA ALA A 317 -3.22 14.38 20.00
C ALA A 317 -2.49 15.46 20.81
N ALA A 318 -1.73 16.33 20.14
CA ALA A 318 -0.95 17.38 20.81
C ALA A 318 -0.80 18.61 19.93
N ASN A 319 -0.77 19.78 20.58
CA ASN A 319 -0.44 21.04 19.91
C ASN A 319 1.07 21.23 19.96
N ILE A 320 1.69 21.41 18.80
CA ILE A 320 3.12 21.68 18.65
C ILE A 320 3.27 23.04 17.96
N GLY A 321 3.70 24.04 18.71
CA GLY A 321 3.67 25.42 18.23
C GLY A 321 2.24 25.87 17.88
N PRO A 322 2.00 26.39 16.66
CA PRO A 322 0.67 26.79 16.22
C PRO A 322 -0.19 25.64 15.67
N ASP A 323 0.40 24.48 15.43
CA ASP A 323 -0.25 23.39 14.73
C ASP A 323 -0.66 22.25 15.67
N ALA A 324 -1.79 21.63 15.35
CA ALA A 324 -2.29 20.45 16.02
C ALA A 324 -1.89 19.18 15.23
N TYR A 325 -1.30 18.21 15.92
CA TYR A 325 -0.85 16.95 15.37
C TYR A 325 -1.54 15.77 16.04
N VAL A 326 -1.67 14.69 15.29
CA VAL A 326 -1.92 13.35 15.83
C VAL A 326 -0.71 12.50 15.56
N PHE A 327 -0.22 11.87 16.60
CA PHE A 327 0.85 10.87 16.56
C PHE A 327 0.26 9.51 16.85
N ALA A 328 0.72 8.49 16.13
CA ALA A 328 0.33 7.11 16.34
C ALA A 328 1.58 6.25 16.55
N LEU A 329 1.54 5.40 17.58
CA LEU A 329 2.58 4.43 17.88
C LEU A 329 2.12 3.05 17.41
N THR A 330 2.92 2.40 16.57
CA THR A 330 2.66 1.03 16.11
C THR A 330 3.16 0.00 17.14
N ALA A 331 2.66 -1.23 17.07
CA ALA A 331 3.14 -2.36 17.87
C ALA A 331 4.65 -2.65 17.65
N GLY A 332 5.19 -2.28 16.49
CA GLY A 332 6.62 -2.37 16.18
C GLY A 332 7.49 -1.27 16.77
N GLY A 333 6.91 -0.32 17.52
CA GLY A 333 7.65 0.79 18.13
C GLY A 333 8.01 1.92 17.16
N PHE A 334 7.30 2.01 16.01
CA PHE A 334 7.41 3.13 15.07
C PHE A 334 6.39 4.20 15.39
N VAL A 335 6.74 5.45 15.10
CA VAL A 335 5.84 6.60 15.28
C VAL A 335 5.52 7.20 13.92
N GLU A 336 4.24 7.45 13.70
CA GLU A 336 3.73 8.19 12.55
C GLU A 336 3.05 9.47 13.03
N ALA A 337 3.00 10.49 12.17
CA ALA A 337 2.40 11.79 12.48
C ALA A 337 1.55 12.31 11.35
N VAL A 338 0.54 13.12 11.69
CA VAL A 338 -0.27 13.87 10.73
C VAL A 338 -0.56 15.27 11.28
N ASN A 339 -0.43 16.28 10.41
CA ASN A 339 -0.75 17.67 10.72
C ASN A 339 -2.24 17.93 10.51
N MET A 340 -2.98 18.02 11.60
CA MET A 340 -4.45 18.21 11.55
C MET A 340 -4.85 19.66 11.27
N THR A 341 -4.00 20.63 11.61
CA THR A 341 -4.21 22.02 11.22
C THR A 341 -4.20 22.17 9.70
N ALA A 342 -3.27 21.49 9.01
CA ALA A 342 -3.22 21.44 7.56
C ALA A 342 -4.47 20.79 6.97
N CYS A 343 -4.91 19.65 7.50
CA CYS A 343 -6.14 18.98 7.08
C CYS A 343 -7.37 19.88 7.17
N SER A 344 -7.52 20.57 8.30
CA SER A 344 -8.63 21.49 8.52
C SER A 344 -8.57 22.70 7.59
N ARG A 345 -7.38 23.28 7.42
CA ARG A 345 -7.18 24.46 6.56
C ARG A 345 -7.58 24.22 5.11
N PHE A 346 -7.25 23.04 4.58
CA PHE A 346 -7.53 22.68 3.20
C PHE A 346 -8.82 21.86 3.04
N GLU A 347 -9.58 21.64 4.10
CA GLU A 347 -10.82 20.86 4.13
C GLU A 347 -10.71 19.50 3.40
N THR A 348 -9.58 18.82 3.57
CA THR A 348 -9.27 17.58 2.88
C THR A 348 -8.86 16.48 3.85
N PHE A 349 -8.84 15.24 3.35
CA PHE A 349 -8.25 14.13 4.10
C PHE A 349 -6.72 14.26 4.07
N CYS A 350 -6.09 13.76 5.14
CA CYS A 350 -4.65 13.68 5.27
C CYS A 350 -4.20 12.23 5.41
N SER A 351 -2.91 12.01 5.46
CA SER A 351 -2.35 10.70 5.79
C SER A 351 -1.20 10.79 6.76
N MET A 352 -1.00 9.69 7.51
CA MET A 352 0.11 9.57 8.44
C MET A 352 1.43 9.50 7.66
N GLY A 353 2.45 10.16 8.19
CA GLY A 353 3.83 10.08 7.71
C GLY A 353 4.75 9.52 8.77
N PRO A 354 5.72 8.65 8.40
CA PRO A 354 6.64 8.05 9.36
C PRO A 354 7.63 9.07 9.91
N LEU A 355 7.93 8.98 11.20
CA LEU A 355 8.99 9.73 11.86
C LEU A 355 10.22 8.82 12.00
N TYR A 356 11.24 9.07 11.21
CA TYR A 356 12.51 8.33 11.27
C TYR A 356 13.41 8.85 12.38
N GLY A 357 14.37 8.04 12.81
CA GLY A 357 15.32 8.37 13.89
C GLY A 357 14.87 7.92 15.28
N LEU A 358 13.75 7.20 15.37
CA LEU A 358 13.24 6.63 16.61
C LEU A 358 13.37 5.11 16.60
N SER A 359 13.69 4.55 17.75
CA SER A 359 13.74 3.09 17.91
C SER A 359 13.29 2.67 19.31
N GLY A 360 12.61 1.51 19.42
CA GLY A 360 12.19 0.95 20.69
C GLY A 360 11.23 1.83 21.48
N ILE A 361 10.38 2.60 20.80
CA ILE A 361 9.38 3.46 21.43
C ILE A 361 8.29 2.61 22.05
N THR A 362 7.94 2.93 23.29
CA THR A 362 6.94 2.21 24.10
C THR A 362 5.73 3.06 24.47
N SER A 363 5.85 4.38 24.44
CA SER A 363 4.73 5.29 24.72
C SER A 363 4.92 6.66 24.09
N LEU A 364 3.82 7.42 24.05
CA LEU A 364 3.76 8.80 23.59
C LEU A 364 3.30 9.69 24.75
N GLU A 365 3.88 10.87 24.93
CA GLU A 365 3.53 11.81 25.99
C GLU A 365 3.38 13.24 25.45
N ALA A 366 2.32 13.94 25.92
CA ALA A 366 2.18 15.36 25.64
C ALA A 366 3.12 16.17 26.53
N GLY A 367 3.75 17.19 25.93
CA GLY A 367 4.51 18.21 26.61
C GLY A 367 3.82 19.57 26.60
N ASN A 368 4.47 20.57 27.13
CA ASN A 368 3.99 21.96 27.06
C ASN A 368 4.41 22.59 25.72
N GLY A 369 3.51 22.52 24.74
CA GLY A 369 3.78 22.99 23.36
C GLY A 369 4.67 22.08 22.53
N THR A 370 4.85 20.82 22.95
CA THR A 370 5.57 19.78 22.25
C THR A 370 5.00 18.40 22.55
N ALA A 371 5.51 17.36 21.91
CA ALA A 371 5.20 15.96 22.15
C ALA A 371 6.48 15.12 22.21
N TYR A 372 6.45 14.04 22.97
CA TYR A 372 7.58 13.13 23.17
C TYR A 372 7.23 11.69 22.84
N ALA A 373 8.16 11.02 22.18
CA ALA A 373 8.21 9.56 22.15
C ALA A 373 9.12 9.08 23.30
N VAL A 374 8.68 8.05 24.03
CA VAL A 374 9.44 7.50 25.17
C VAL A 374 9.90 6.10 24.80
N ASP A 375 11.19 5.84 24.88
CA ASP A 375 11.76 4.53 24.61
C ASP A 375 11.65 3.57 25.81
N ALA A 376 12.05 2.31 25.61
CA ALA A 376 12.03 1.28 26.63
C ALA A 376 12.96 1.60 27.85
N GLY A 377 13.95 2.47 27.66
CA GLY A 377 14.84 2.95 28.72
C GLY A 377 14.26 4.13 29.49
N GLY A 378 13.13 4.69 29.05
CA GLY A 378 12.49 5.88 29.63
C GLY A 378 13.06 7.19 29.13
N ALA A 379 13.93 7.19 28.12
CA ALA A 379 14.41 8.43 27.50
C ALA A 379 13.31 9.06 26.63
N LYS A 380 13.20 10.39 26.69
CA LYS A 380 12.22 11.17 25.95
C LYS A 380 12.86 11.80 24.72
N HIS A 381 12.28 11.53 23.57
CA HIS A 381 12.66 12.06 22.28
C HIS A 381 11.63 13.11 21.85
N ASP A 382 12.07 14.37 21.63
CA ASP A 382 11.20 15.44 21.16
C ASP A 382 10.75 15.16 19.71
N LEU A 383 9.45 15.19 19.47
CA LEU A 383 8.86 14.88 18.15
C LEU A 383 8.86 16.09 17.20
N LEU A 384 8.96 17.33 17.71
CA LEU A 384 8.94 18.53 16.85
C LEU A 384 10.08 18.55 15.82
N PRO A 385 11.36 18.30 16.17
CA PRO A 385 12.43 18.26 15.16
C PRO A 385 12.19 17.18 14.09
N LEU A 386 11.63 16.03 14.47
CA LEU A 386 11.38 14.91 13.55
C LEU A 386 10.24 15.21 12.59
N VAL A 387 9.18 15.88 13.05
CA VAL A 387 8.10 16.38 12.18
C VAL A 387 8.66 17.37 11.17
N GLN A 388 9.48 18.33 11.59
CA GLN A 388 10.11 19.31 10.69
C GLN A 388 11.01 18.64 9.65
N ILE A 389 11.77 17.62 10.05
CA ILE A 389 12.59 16.82 9.12
C ILE A 389 11.70 16.06 8.11
N MET A 390 10.61 15.48 8.55
CA MET A 390 9.65 14.80 7.68
C MET A 390 9.05 15.78 6.66
N GLU A 391 8.53 16.92 7.11
CA GLU A 391 7.92 17.93 6.24
C GLU A 391 8.93 18.52 5.24
N SER A 392 10.15 18.81 5.69
CA SER A 392 11.22 19.30 4.80
C SER A 392 11.69 18.22 3.82
N GLY A 393 11.70 16.96 4.23
CA GLY A 393 11.97 15.82 3.35
C GLY A 393 10.96 15.70 2.22
N PHE A 394 9.68 15.87 2.51
CA PHE A 394 8.64 15.91 1.50
C PHE A 394 8.79 17.12 0.55
N SER A 395 9.09 18.29 1.08
CA SER A 395 9.35 19.49 0.26
C SER A 395 10.54 19.29 -0.69
N ALA A 396 11.60 18.63 -0.22
CA ALA A 396 12.77 18.30 -1.04
C ALA A 396 12.47 17.31 -2.18
N ILE A 397 11.61 16.32 -1.96
CA ILE A 397 11.16 15.39 -3.02
C ILE A 397 10.44 16.16 -4.14
N LEU A 398 9.66 17.17 -3.78
CA LEU A 398 8.88 17.97 -4.71
C LEU A 398 9.69 19.04 -5.42
N SER A 399 10.85 19.42 -4.86
CA SER A 399 11.63 20.54 -5.37
C SER A 399 11.93 20.38 -6.86
N GLY A 400 11.84 21.51 -7.59
CA GLY A 400 12.05 21.54 -9.04
C GLY A 400 10.91 22.18 -9.81
N ALA A 401 10.95 22.02 -11.12
CA ALA A 401 9.96 22.55 -12.03
C ALA A 401 9.13 21.41 -12.67
N TRP A 402 7.84 21.64 -12.82
CA TRP A 402 6.86 20.72 -13.36
C TRP A 402 6.05 21.44 -14.43
N GLU A 403 5.77 20.80 -15.54
CA GLU A 403 5.08 21.41 -16.68
C GLU A 403 3.87 20.58 -17.10
N ALA A 404 2.80 21.28 -17.48
CA ALA A 404 1.62 20.70 -18.06
C ALA A 404 1.11 21.57 -19.21
N ASN A 405 0.49 20.94 -20.20
CA ASN A 405 -0.17 21.62 -21.31
C ASN A 405 -1.59 21.08 -21.46
N ARG A 406 -2.55 21.98 -21.65
CA ARG A 406 -3.95 21.62 -21.89
C ARG A 406 -4.60 22.62 -22.83
N ASP A 407 -5.16 22.14 -23.93
CA ASP A 407 -5.94 22.94 -24.91
C ASP A 407 -5.22 24.18 -25.44
N GLY A 408 -3.86 24.15 -25.48
CA GLY A 408 -3.02 25.27 -25.91
C GLY A 408 -2.61 26.22 -24.78
N ASP A 409 -3.09 26.00 -23.57
CA ASP A 409 -2.64 26.68 -22.36
C ASP A 409 -1.44 25.93 -21.76
N ALA A 410 -0.44 26.65 -21.28
CA ALA A 410 0.75 26.08 -20.65
C ALA A 410 0.80 26.46 -19.17
N PHE A 411 1.15 25.48 -18.35
CA PHE A 411 1.27 25.62 -16.89
C PHE A 411 2.67 25.22 -16.49
N ARG A 412 3.30 26.01 -15.64
CA ARG A 412 4.58 25.68 -15.03
C ARG A 412 4.52 25.89 -13.52
N LEU A 413 4.70 24.80 -12.78
CA LEU A 413 4.71 24.78 -11.34
C LEU A 413 6.15 24.59 -10.85
N ARG A 414 6.57 25.38 -9.86
CA ARG A 414 7.89 25.28 -9.25
C ARG A 414 7.74 25.16 -7.75
N PHE A 415 8.45 24.22 -7.16
CA PHE A 415 8.62 24.09 -5.73
C PHE A 415 10.07 24.34 -5.35
N GLY A 416 10.29 25.23 -4.36
CA GLY A 416 11.56 25.44 -3.72
C GLY A 416 11.80 24.42 -2.60
N GLU A 417 13.06 24.19 -2.26
CA GLU A 417 13.45 23.35 -1.11
C GLU A 417 12.93 23.91 0.22
N ASP A 418 12.70 25.22 0.27
CA ASP A 418 12.12 25.96 1.42
C ASP A 418 10.59 25.88 1.48
N GLY A 419 9.96 25.11 0.59
CA GLY A 419 8.51 24.99 0.46
C GLY A 419 7.85 26.15 -0.28
N ALA A 420 8.61 27.10 -0.84
CA ALA A 420 8.01 28.11 -1.72
C ALA A 420 7.39 27.46 -2.96
N CYS A 421 6.25 27.98 -3.38
CA CYS A 421 5.52 27.48 -4.55
C CYS A 421 5.23 28.62 -5.53
N THR A 422 5.43 28.38 -6.83
CA THR A 422 5.10 29.33 -7.89
C THR A 422 4.37 28.59 -8.99
N LEU A 423 3.19 29.09 -9.37
CA LEU A 423 2.43 28.61 -10.51
C LEU A 423 2.39 29.69 -11.60
N GLU A 424 2.95 29.41 -12.75
CA GLU A 424 2.88 30.23 -13.94
C GLU A 424 1.85 29.65 -14.92
N GLU A 425 0.90 30.45 -15.35
CA GLU A 425 -0.12 30.11 -16.33
C GLU A 425 0.01 30.96 -17.55
N ALA A 426 0.14 30.39 -18.75
CA ALA A 426 0.16 31.06 -20.00
C ALA A 426 -1.08 30.68 -20.82
N ARG A 427 -2.02 31.61 -20.98
CA ARG A 427 -3.28 31.42 -21.68
C ARG A 427 -3.48 32.53 -22.73
N GLN A 428 -3.74 32.15 -23.97
CA GLN A 428 -4.10 33.10 -25.06
C GLN A 428 -3.21 34.35 -25.12
N GLY A 429 -1.90 34.22 -24.82
CA GLY A 429 -0.94 35.32 -24.85
C GLY A 429 -0.89 36.15 -23.53
N SER A 430 -1.69 35.86 -22.55
CA SER A 430 -1.58 36.40 -21.19
C SER A 430 -0.79 35.46 -20.29
N ARG A 431 0.03 36.01 -19.40
CA ARG A 431 0.76 35.23 -18.38
C ARG A 431 0.41 35.73 -17.01
N VAL A 432 0.03 34.79 -16.15
CA VAL A 432 -0.29 35.03 -14.72
C VAL A 432 0.69 34.21 -13.91
N THR A 433 1.24 34.80 -12.87
CA THR A 433 2.13 34.13 -11.91
C THR A 433 1.53 34.24 -10.52
N SER A 434 1.23 33.12 -9.90
CA SER A 434 0.77 33.01 -8.52
C SER A 434 1.89 32.47 -7.65
N THR A 435 2.03 32.99 -6.44
CA THR A 435 3.09 32.58 -5.52
C THR A 435 2.49 32.19 -4.16
N GLY A 436 3.14 31.26 -3.47
CA GLY A 436 2.64 30.82 -2.17
C GLY A 436 3.56 29.82 -1.50
N ALA A 437 2.98 29.02 -0.63
CA ALA A 437 3.70 28.02 0.15
C ALA A 437 3.08 26.64 0.00
N LEU A 438 3.93 25.64 -0.06
CA LEU A 438 3.59 24.22 -0.05
C LEU A 438 3.30 23.79 1.39
N THR A 439 2.23 23.03 1.56
CA THR A 439 1.90 22.31 2.79
C THR A 439 1.77 20.84 2.50
N VAL A 440 2.49 20.02 3.21
CA VAL A 440 2.41 18.56 3.10
C VAL A 440 1.22 18.05 3.89
N LEU A 441 0.38 17.24 3.24
CA LEU A 441 -0.79 16.61 3.85
C LEU A 441 -0.55 15.13 4.21
N GLY A 442 0.63 14.61 3.86
CA GLY A 442 1.08 13.27 4.21
C GLY A 442 1.21 12.30 3.03
N MET A 443 1.44 11.04 3.32
CA MET A 443 1.57 9.95 2.35
C MET A 443 0.36 9.04 2.39
N GLY A 444 -0.50 9.17 1.39
CA GLY A 444 -1.65 8.26 1.19
C GLY A 444 -1.28 6.99 0.42
N ASP A 445 -2.26 6.11 0.25
CA ASP A 445 -2.10 4.86 -0.54
C ASP A 445 -1.74 5.11 -2.01
N GLY A 446 -2.04 6.29 -2.53
CA GLY A 446 -1.77 6.68 -3.92
C GLY A 446 -0.52 7.53 -4.12
N GLY A 447 0.24 7.83 -3.07
CA GLY A 447 1.42 8.67 -3.12
C GLY A 447 1.41 9.84 -2.14
N LEU A 448 2.28 10.82 -2.38
CA LEU A 448 2.35 12.03 -1.57
C LEU A 448 1.19 12.97 -1.88
N LEU A 449 0.52 13.44 -0.86
CA LEU A 449 -0.52 14.46 -0.94
C LEU A 449 -0.01 15.78 -0.38
N CYS A 450 -0.19 16.85 -1.12
CA CYS A 450 0.21 18.19 -0.71
C CYS A 450 -0.79 19.26 -1.18
N ALA A 451 -0.75 20.41 -0.56
CA ALA A 451 -1.56 21.56 -0.92
C ALA A 451 -0.69 22.84 -1.01
N CYS A 452 -1.12 23.76 -1.86
CA CYS A 452 -0.54 25.10 -1.95
C CYS A 452 -1.64 26.14 -1.74
N SER A 453 -1.37 27.14 -0.89
CA SER A 453 -2.11 28.41 -0.92
C SER A 453 -1.32 29.36 -1.81
N LEU A 454 -1.92 29.79 -2.91
CA LEU A 454 -1.29 30.65 -3.91
C LEU A 454 -1.97 32.01 -3.93
N THR A 455 -1.23 33.09 -3.95
CA THR A 455 -1.72 34.46 -4.10
C THR A 455 -1.46 34.92 -5.54
N GLN A 456 -2.51 35.35 -6.22
CA GLN A 456 -2.43 35.94 -7.56
C GLN A 456 -1.95 37.42 -7.49
N PRO A 457 -1.50 38.01 -8.62
CA PRO A 457 -1.07 39.40 -8.66
C PRO A 457 -2.16 40.42 -8.28
N ASP A 458 -3.42 40.06 -8.42
CA ASP A 458 -4.61 40.87 -8.03
C ASP A 458 -5.00 40.72 -6.55
N GLY A 459 -4.27 39.87 -5.80
CA GLY A 459 -4.51 39.59 -4.39
C GLY A 459 -5.51 38.49 -4.12
N ASN A 460 -6.06 37.83 -5.13
CA ASN A 460 -6.93 36.69 -4.96
C ASN A 460 -6.12 35.47 -4.45
N GLU A 461 -6.70 34.73 -3.52
CA GLU A 461 -6.11 33.48 -3.00
C GLU A 461 -6.70 32.27 -3.74
N LEU A 462 -5.81 31.39 -4.13
CA LEU A 462 -6.12 30.11 -4.76
C LEU A 462 -5.62 28.99 -3.86
N THR A 463 -6.36 27.89 -3.79
CA THR A 463 -5.91 26.68 -3.15
C THR A 463 -5.81 25.56 -4.17
N ALA A 464 -4.67 24.92 -4.26
CA ALA A 464 -4.46 23.74 -5.10
C ALA A 464 -4.05 22.56 -4.26
N ILE A 465 -4.67 21.40 -4.50
CA ILE A 465 -4.33 20.12 -3.86
C ILE A 465 -3.78 19.19 -4.92
N TRP A 466 -2.62 18.64 -4.65
CA TRP A 466 -1.84 17.81 -5.57
C TRP A 466 -1.64 16.43 -5.00
N SER A 467 -1.72 15.42 -5.86
CA SER A 467 -1.25 14.07 -5.59
C SER A 467 -0.05 13.77 -6.49
N ILE A 468 1.00 13.24 -5.91
CA ILE A 468 2.18 12.81 -6.64
C ILE A 468 2.16 11.31 -6.76
N GLU A 469 2.30 10.82 -8.00
CA GLU A 469 2.49 9.39 -8.23
C GLU A 469 3.74 8.89 -7.48
N PRO A 470 3.67 7.67 -6.93
CA PRO A 470 4.75 7.10 -6.14
C PRO A 470 6.08 6.96 -6.90
N SER A 471 6.02 6.84 -8.21
CA SER A 471 7.22 6.86 -9.07
C SER A 471 7.89 8.23 -9.14
N PHE A 472 7.23 9.28 -8.62
CA PHE A 472 7.65 10.68 -8.71
C PHE A 472 7.89 11.17 -10.15
N GLY A 473 7.33 10.45 -11.12
CA GLY A 473 7.39 10.79 -12.54
C GLY A 473 6.32 11.80 -12.98
N SER A 474 5.30 12.03 -12.17
CA SER A 474 4.23 12.99 -12.48
C SER A 474 3.52 13.51 -11.25
N LEU A 475 2.98 14.71 -11.38
CA LEU A 475 2.19 15.40 -10.38
C LEU A 475 0.78 15.58 -10.93
N GLN A 476 -0.22 15.15 -10.17
CA GLN A 476 -1.62 15.22 -10.55
C GLN A 476 -2.35 16.26 -9.71
N LEU A 477 -2.99 17.23 -10.35
CA LEU A 477 -3.83 18.19 -9.65
C LEU A 477 -5.17 17.54 -9.30
N CYS A 478 -5.45 17.39 -7.98
CA CYS A 478 -6.65 16.74 -7.47
C CYS A 478 -7.81 17.69 -7.26
N ALA A 479 -7.54 18.93 -6.81
CA ALA A 479 -8.54 19.94 -6.55
C ALA A 479 -7.94 21.35 -6.69
N PHE A 480 -8.75 22.29 -7.11
CA PHE A 480 -8.38 23.68 -7.25
C PHE A 480 -9.56 24.58 -6.86
N SER A 481 -9.33 25.56 -6.01
CA SER A 481 -10.34 26.54 -5.63
C SER A 481 -9.91 27.94 -6.08
N GLY A 482 -10.72 28.58 -6.90
CA GLY A 482 -10.53 29.95 -7.40
C GLY A 482 -11.59 30.29 -8.44
N GLU A 483 -12.07 31.54 -8.48
CA GLU A 483 -12.98 31.98 -9.53
C GLU A 483 -12.18 32.10 -10.83
N ASP A 484 -12.55 31.39 -11.87
CA ASP A 484 -12.11 31.47 -13.26
C ASP A 484 -10.84 30.73 -13.74
N VAL A 485 -10.12 29.93 -12.93
CA VAL A 485 -8.80 29.49 -13.38
C VAL A 485 -8.73 28.05 -13.92
N LEU A 486 -9.49 27.12 -13.43
CA LEU A 486 -9.55 25.77 -13.99
C LEU A 486 -10.95 25.19 -13.82
N ASP A 487 -11.74 25.21 -14.87
CA ASP A 487 -12.84 24.26 -15.00
C ASP A 487 -12.17 22.89 -15.21
N ILE A 488 -11.81 22.24 -14.09
CA ILE A 488 -11.26 20.88 -14.12
C ILE A 488 -12.45 20.00 -14.47
N GLY A 489 -12.77 19.92 -15.75
CA GLY A 489 -13.62 18.87 -16.30
C GLY A 489 -13.02 17.51 -15.97
N ALA A 490 -13.67 16.43 -16.33
CA ALA A 490 -13.31 15.06 -16.04
C ALA A 490 -11.84 14.64 -16.34
N ASP A 491 -11.06 15.51 -17.00
CA ASP A 491 -9.66 15.29 -17.33
C ASP A 491 -8.75 15.96 -16.31
N VAL A 492 -8.13 15.15 -15.49
CA VAL A 492 -7.14 15.55 -14.48
C VAL A 492 -5.93 16.20 -15.15
N LEU A 493 -5.55 17.41 -14.72
CA LEU A 493 -4.33 18.06 -15.20
C LEU A 493 -3.10 17.36 -14.60
N ARG A 494 -2.28 16.80 -15.49
CA ARG A 494 -1.07 16.06 -15.13
C ARG A 494 0.15 16.90 -15.48
N PHE A 495 1.05 17.07 -14.53
CA PHE A 495 2.33 17.73 -14.68
C PHE A 495 3.45 16.70 -14.76
N GLU A 496 4.41 16.94 -15.63
CA GLU A 496 5.63 16.15 -15.76
C GLU A 496 6.84 17.00 -15.36
N PRO A 497 7.94 16.39 -14.90
CA PRO A 497 9.17 17.14 -14.61
C PRO A 497 9.60 17.93 -15.84
N ALA A 498 9.90 19.22 -15.66
CA ALA A 498 10.42 20.04 -16.74
C ALA A 498 11.78 19.51 -17.20
N GLN A 499 11.98 19.42 -18.52
CA GLN A 499 13.30 19.12 -19.05
C GLN A 499 14.13 20.41 -18.98
N GLU A 500 15.19 20.39 -18.16
CA GLU A 500 16.16 21.50 -18.08
C GLU A 500 17.05 21.60 -19.31
#